data_1cf3bc8eca481bd8f94820453b8ae3ae
#
_entry.id   1cf3bc8eca481bd8f94820453b8ae3ae
#
_cell.length_a   1.000
_cell.length_b   1.000
_cell.length_c   1.000
_cell.angle_alpha   90.00
_cell.angle_beta   90.00
_cell.angle_gamma   90.00
#
_symmetry.space_group_name_H-M   'P 1'
#
loop_
_entity.id
_entity.type
_entity.pdbx_description
1 polymer ?
#
loop_
_entity_poly.entity_id
_entity_poly.type
_entity_poly.pdbx_seq_one_letter_code
_entity_poly.pdbx_strand_id
1 'polypeptide(L)'
;MTILPFRNALLAALITAASTPALAETAYVSNEKDNTISVIDMNTLEVTDTLEVGMRPRGILLSSDNSKLFICASDSDTVQIMDLATRRIIQELPSGADPEQFALHPNDRTLYISNEDDALVTVVDVPTAEVLAQIDVGVEPEGMAVSPDGKWAVNTSETTNMLHWIDTTTNELVDNTLVDQRPRPAEFTHD
;
A
#
# COMPACT_ATOMS: atom_id res chain seq x y z
N MET A 1 70.77 8.44 43.64
CA MET A 1 69.50 7.71 43.65
C MET A 1 68.42 8.72 43.20
N THR A 2 68.14 8.79 41.87
CA THR A 2 67.36 9.85 41.29
C THR A 2 66.01 9.24 40.87
N ILE A 3 64.94 9.73 41.45
CA ILE A 3 63.57 9.26 41.23
C ILE A 3 62.98 10.10 40.06
N LEU A 4 62.65 9.45 38.94
CA LEU A 4 61.90 10.07 37.86
C LEU A 4 60.37 10.09 38.19
N PRO A 5 59.66 11.17 37.90
CA PRO A 5 58.21 11.21 38.04
C PRO A 5 57.47 10.56 36.89
N PHE A 6 56.53 9.67 37.18
CA PHE A 6 55.57 9.12 36.26
C PHE A 6 54.59 10.22 35.79
N ARG A 7 54.56 10.52 34.46
CA ARG A 7 53.54 11.37 33.84
C ARG A 7 52.37 10.48 33.43
N ASN A 8 51.24 10.61 34.14
CA ASN A 8 49.98 10.03 33.71
C ASN A 8 49.45 10.79 32.48
N ALA A 9 49.47 10.17 31.31
CA ALA A 9 48.78 10.64 30.13
C ALA A 9 47.33 10.19 30.20
N LEU A 10 46.41 11.12 30.48
CA LEU A 10 44.98 10.89 30.33
C LEU A 10 44.65 10.85 28.82
N LEU A 11 44.30 9.67 28.30
CA LEU A 11 43.78 9.52 26.95
C LEU A 11 42.28 9.86 26.99
N ALA A 12 41.88 11.06 26.52
CA ALA A 12 40.49 11.43 26.32
C ALA A 12 40.00 10.76 25.03
N ALA A 13 39.20 9.71 25.17
CA ALA A 13 38.50 9.11 24.02
C ALA A 13 37.34 10.05 23.60
N LEU A 14 37.48 10.71 22.46
CA LEU A 14 36.39 11.41 21.83
C LEU A 14 35.43 10.36 21.23
N ILE A 15 34.29 10.16 21.91
CA ILE A 15 33.18 9.40 21.34
C ILE A 15 32.43 10.35 20.37
N THR A 16 32.75 10.29 19.08
CA THR A 16 31.92 10.90 18.05
C THR A 16 30.65 10.06 17.92
N ALA A 17 29.55 10.52 18.49
CA ALA A 17 28.24 9.97 18.20
C ALA A 17 27.95 10.26 16.71
N ALA A 18 28.06 9.24 15.87
CA ALA A 18 27.53 9.31 14.51
C ALA A 18 26.01 9.40 14.65
N SER A 19 25.45 10.57 14.47
CA SER A 19 24.01 10.72 14.25
C SER A 19 23.70 10.02 12.94
N THR A 20 23.03 8.86 13.00
CA THR A 20 22.37 8.31 11.82
C THR A 20 21.37 9.38 11.35
N PRO A 21 21.39 9.79 10.07
CA PRO A 21 20.34 10.66 9.58
C PRO A 21 19.01 9.95 9.86
N ALA A 22 18.11 10.59 10.58
CA ALA A 22 16.72 10.16 10.63
C ALA A 22 16.25 10.14 9.18
N LEU A 23 15.82 8.99 8.69
CA LEU A 23 15.14 8.92 7.38
C LEU A 23 13.93 9.84 7.52
N ALA A 24 13.86 10.86 6.69
CA ALA A 24 12.72 11.74 6.65
C ALA A 24 11.51 10.88 6.27
N GLU A 25 10.56 10.74 7.19
CA GLU A 25 9.31 10.05 6.92
C GLU A 25 8.52 10.88 5.91
N THR A 26 7.98 10.23 4.91
CA THR A 26 7.18 10.86 3.86
C THR A 26 5.79 10.25 3.88
N ALA A 27 4.75 11.11 3.92
CA ALA A 27 3.38 10.68 3.71
C ALA A 27 2.93 11.01 2.28
N TYR A 28 2.14 10.11 1.71
CA TYR A 28 1.47 10.30 0.43
C TYR A 28 -0.03 10.38 0.67
N VAL A 29 -0.70 11.33 0.01
CA VAL A 29 -2.14 11.53 0.12
C VAL A 29 -2.74 11.67 -1.27
N SER A 30 -3.73 10.83 -1.59
CA SER A 30 -4.49 10.95 -2.83
C SER A 30 -5.46 12.12 -2.76
N ASN A 31 -5.45 12.95 -3.81
CA ASN A 31 -6.36 14.09 -3.98
C ASN A 31 -7.34 13.75 -5.10
N GLU A 32 -8.42 13.11 -4.72
CA GLU A 32 -9.40 12.51 -5.62
C GLU A 32 -9.91 13.46 -6.72
N LYS A 33 -10.24 14.70 -6.35
CA LYS A 33 -10.82 15.69 -7.28
C LYS A 33 -9.79 16.37 -8.17
N ASP A 34 -8.54 16.42 -7.72
CA ASP A 34 -7.47 17.13 -8.42
C ASP A 34 -6.61 16.20 -9.27
N ASN A 35 -6.85 14.88 -9.21
CA ASN A 35 -6.10 13.84 -9.93
C ASN A 35 -4.61 13.87 -9.59
N THR A 36 -4.27 14.07 -8.32
CA THR A 36 -2.88 14.21 -7.86
C THR A 36 -2.63 13.41 -6.58
N ILE A 37 -1.33 13.23 -6.28
CA ILE A 37 -0.84 12.74 -4.99
C ILE A 37 -0.02 13.85 -4.33
N SER A 38 -0.39 14.27 -3.12
CA SER A 38 0.45 15.14 -2.30
C SER A 38 1.56 14.37 -1.63
N VAL A 39 2.78 14.91 -1.66
CA VAL A 39 3.96 14.38 -0.95
C VAL A 39 4.24 15.29 0.23
N ILE A 40 4.21 14.76 1.46
CA ILE A 40 4.32 15.53 2.69
C ILE A 40 5.56 15.08 3.46
N ASP A 41 6.41 16.03 3.83
CA ASP A 41 7.51 15.79 4.77
C ASP A 41 6.96 15.76 6.20
N MET A 42 7.09 14.60 6.87
CA MET A 42 6.55 14.40 8.21
C MET A 42 7.32 15.09 9.33
N ASN A 43 8.51 15.65 9.04
CA ASN A 43 9.26 16.45 10.01
C ASN A 43 8.79 17.91 10.02
N THR A 44 8.46 18.46 8.83
CA THR A 44 8.03 19.86 8.68
C THR A 44 6.51 19.99 8.58
N LEU A 45 5.80 18.90 8.26
CA LEU A 45 4.37 18.84 7.97
C LEU A 45 3.96 19.69 6.76
N GLU A 46 4.90 19.94 5.86
CA GLU A 46 4.67 20.71 4.64
C GLU A 46 4.52 19.80 3.42
N VAL A 47 3.66 20.20 2.48
CA VAL A 47 3.58 19.58 1.16
C VAL A 47 4.82 19.97 0.38
N THR A 48 5.67 19.00 0.06
CA THR A 48 6.94 19.22 -0.66
C THR A 48 6.81 19.02 -2.16
N ASP A 49 5.78 18.29 -2.60
CA ASP A 49 5.48 18.07 -4.02
C ASP A 49 4.02 17.67 -4.23
N THR A 50 3.53 17.82 -5.47
CA THR A 50 2.23 17.37 -5.93
C THR A 50 2.40 16.68 -7.28
N LEU A 51 2.08 15.38 -7.33
CA LEU A 51 2.34 14.51 -8.47
C LEU A 51 1.05 14.27 -9.24
N GLU A 52 1.05 14.52 -10.55
CA GLU A 52 -0.08 14.20 -11.44
C GLU A 52 -0.16 12.68 -11.63
N VAL A 53 -1.39 12.14 -11.56
CA VAL A 53 -1.71 10.72 -11.73
C VAL A 53 -2.96 10.53 -12.57
N GLY A 54 -3.46 9.30 -12.68
CA GLY A 54 -4.72 9.01 -13.34
C GLY A 54 -5.94 9.65 -12.66
N MET A 55 -7.08 9.61 -13.33
CA MET A 55 -8.30 10.29 -12.87
C MET A 55 -8.87 9.64 -11.61
N ARG A 56 -9.33 10.46 -10.67
CA ARG A 56 -9.95 10.08 -9.40
C ARG A 56 -9.10 9.08 -8.60
N PRO A 57 -7.88 9.46 -8.15
CA PRO A 57 -7.04 8.55 -7.36
C PRO A 57 -7.66 8.30 -5.99
N ARG A 58 -7.94 7.02 -5.68
CA ARG A 58 -8.55 6.56 -4.43
C ARG A 58 -7.52 5.84 -3.56
N GLY A 59 -7.56 4.52 -3.55
CA GLY A 59 -6.62 3.71 -2.78
C GLY A 59 -5.17 3.90 -3.23
N ILE A 60 -4.27 4.02 -2.26
CA ILE A 60 -2.82 4.04 -2.49
C ILE A 60 -2.12 3.08 -1.53
N LEU A 61 -1.04 2.45 -1.99
CA LEU A 61 -0.26 1.49 -1.20
C LEU A 61 1.22 1.54 -1.59
N LEU A 62 2.10 1.54 -0.60
CA LEU A 62 3.53 1.36 -0.83
C LEU A 62 3.86 -0.13 -1.07
N SER A 63 4.82 -0.40 -1.96
CA SER A 63 5.46 -1.72 -2.01
C SER A 63 6.20 -2.02 -0.70
N SER A 64 6.45 -3.30 -0.41
CA SER A 64 7.11 -3.72 0.85
C SER A 64 8.50 -3.12 1.03
N ASP A 65 9.21 -2.83 -0.07
CA ASP A 65 10.53 -2.16 -0.08
C ASP A 65 10.44 -0.63 -0.12
N ASN A 66 9.23 -0.04 -0.11
CA ASN A 66 8.97 1.40 -0.25
C ASN A 66 9.56 2.04 -1.51
N SER A 67 9.81 1.28 -2.57
CA SER A 67 10.33 1.81 -3.83
C SER A 67 9.25 2.26 -4.80
N LYS A 68 8.02 1.77 -4.62
CA LYS A 68 6.88 2.00 -5.51
C LYS A 68 5.65 2.42 -4.74
N LEU A 69 4.80 3.21 -5.41
CA LEU A 69 3.45 3.54 -4.96
C LEU A 69 2.44 2.98 -5.97
N PHE A 70 1.54 2.13 -5.51
CA PHE A 70 0.37 1.68 -6.25
C PHE A 70 -0.74 2.70 -6.05
N ILE A 71 -1.53 2.99 -7.10
CA ILE A 71 -2.56 4.03 -7.10
C ILE A 71 -3.78 3.52 -7.85
N CYS A 72 -4.93 3.38 -7.20
CA CYS A 72 -6.21 3.22 -7.91
C CYS A 72 -6.54 4.52 -8.63
N ALA A 73 -6.59 4.48 -9.96
CA ALA A 73 -7.08 5.58 -10.80
C ALA A 73 -8.49 5.22 -11.26
N SER A 74 -9.47 5.50 -10.39
CA SER A 74 -10.81 4.93 -10.43
C SER A 74 -11.55 5.25 -11.72
N ASP A 75 -11.62 6.52 -12.13
CA ASP A 75 -12.24 6.94 -13.39
C ASP A 75 -11.42 6.59 -14.65
N SER A 76 -10.23 5.99 -14.46
CA SER A 76 -9.38 5.47 -15.54
C SER A 76 -9.43 3.95 -15.65
N ASP A 77 -10.18 3.27 -14.79
CA ASP A 77 -10.32 1.81 -14.72
C ASP A 77 -8.98 1.07 -14.68
N THR A 78 -8.00 1.61 -13.93
CA THR A 78 -6.65 1.06 -13.89
C THR A 78 -5.99 1.26 -12.53
N VAL A 79 -5.01 0.42 -12.21
CA VAL A 79 -4.07 0.65 -11.11
C VAL A 79 -2.73 1.07 -11.68
N GLN A 80 -2.28 2.27 -11.33
CA GLN A 80 -0.99 2.80 -11.74
C GLN A 80 0.10 2.43 -10.73
N ILE A 81 1.31 2.17 -11.21
CA ILE A 81 2.50 1.96 -10.39
C ILE A 81 3.47 3.09 -10.66
N MET A 82 3.77 3.87 -9.61
CA MET A 82 4.75 4.94 -9.64
C MET A 82 6.06 4.47 -9.02
N ASP A 83 7.19 4.73 -9.69
CA ASP A 83 8.53 4.64 -9.11
C ASP A 83 8.80 5.89 -8.28
N LEU A 84 9.06 5.70 -6.97
CA LEU A 84 9.21 6.81 -6.03
C LEU A 84 10.54 7.57 -6.16
N ALA A 85 11.58 6.95 -6.72
CA ALA A 85 12.85 7.62 -6.95
C ALA A 85 12.77 8.61 -8.12
N THR A 86 12.04 8.25 -9.16
CA THR A 86 11.87 9.08 -10.36
C THR A 86 10.56 9.88 -10.37
N ARG A 87 9.60 9.52 -9.49
CA ARG A 87 8.25 10.08 -9.41
C ARG A 87 7.49 9.99 -10.74
N ARG A 88 7.64 8.86 -11.42
CA ARG A 88 7.00 8.60 -12.72
C ARG A 88 6.17 7.32 -12.65
N ILE A 89 5.03 7.33 -13.35
CA ILE A 89 4.28 6.10 -13.62
C ILE A 89 5.13 5.24 -14.54
N ILE A 90 5.42 4.02 -14.09
CA ILE A 90 6.26 3.05 -14.81
C ILE A 90 5.47 1.87 -15.36
N GLN A 91 4.24 1.66 -14.86
CA GLN A 91 3.39 0.57 -15.28
C GLN A 91 1.92 0.91 -14.98
N GLU A 92 1.02 0.38 -15.77
CA GLU A 92 -0.41 0.33 -15.51
C GLU A 92 -0.86 -1.12 -15.49
N LEU A 93 -1.64 -1.48 -14.47
CA LEU A 93 -2.21 -2.81 -14.32
C LEU A 93 -3.69 -2.76 -14.73
N PRO A 94 -4.18 -3.82 -15.40
CA PRO A 94 -5.60 -3.96 -15.67
C PRO A 94 -6.38 -4.05 -14.35
N SER A 95 -7.55 -3.47 -14.35
CA SER A 95 -8.54 -3.55 -13.29
C SER A 95 -9.91 -3.83 -13.89
N GLY A 96 -10.94 -4.00 -13.09
CA GLY A 96 -12.32 -3.81 -13.49
C GLY A 96 -12.70 -2.33 -13.39
N ALA A 97 -13.98 -2.03 -13.60
CA ALA A 97 -14.48 -0.66 -13.50
C ALA A 97 -14.43 -0.16 -12.05
N ASP A 98 -14.06 1.10 -11.91
CA ASP A 98 -13.98 1.83 -10.65
C ASP A 98 -13.17 1.12 -9.55
N PRO A 99 -11.83 0.97 -9.69
CA PRO A 99 -10.98 0.40 -8.64
C PRO A 99 -10.92 1.33 -7.42
N GLU A 100 -11.38 0.84 -6.25
CA GLU A 100 -11.46 1.61 -5.01
C GLU A 100 -10.27 1.39 -4.10
N GLN A 101 -10.04 0.15 -3.71
CA GLN A 101 -8.96 -0.27 -2.83
C GLN A 101 -8.31 -1.55 -3.34
N PHE A 102 -7.13 -1.82 -2.82
CA PHE A 102 -6.39 -3.03 -3.14
C PHE A 102 -5.54 -3.50 -1.97
N ALA A 103 -5.12 -4.76 -2.02
CA ALA A 103 -4.13 -5.32 -1.12
C ALA A 103 -3.08 -6.11 -1.88
N LEU A 104 -1.82 -5.86 -1.56
CA LEU A 104 -0.69 -6.62 -2.09
C LEU A 104 -0.49 -7.87 -1.21
N HIS A 105 -0.45 -9.03 -1.86
CA HIS A 105 -0.13 -10.28 -1.18
C HIS A 105 1.31 -10.24 -0.64
N PRO A 106 1.63 -10.90 0.50
CA PRO A 106 2.99 -10.96 1.07
C PRO A 106 4.09 -11.52 0.15
N ASN A 107 3.71 -12.10 -1.00
CA ASN A 107 4.67 -12.51 -2.04
C ASN A 107 5.18 -11.34 -2.90
N ASP A 108 4.71 -10.11 -2.66
CA ASP A 108 5.02 -8.88 -3.43
C ASP A 108 4.72 -8.99 -4.94
N ARG A 109 3.85 -9.91 -5.32
CA ARG A 109 3.58 -10.23 -6.73
C ARG A 109 2.09 -10.19 -7.09
N THR A 110 1.22 -10.65 -6.20
CA THR A 110 -0.21 -10.75 -6.46
C THR A 110 -0.94 -9.57 -5.84
N LEU A 111 -1.72 -8.84 -6.63
CA LEU A 111 -2.53 -7.71 -6.20
C LEU A 111 -4.01 -8.08 -6.30
N TYR A 112 -4.76 -7.87 -5.23
CA TYR A 112 -6.22 -8.02 -5.16
C TYR A 112 -6.84 -6.63 -5.19
N ILE A 113 -7.76 -6.37 -6.12
CA ILE A 113 -8.33 -5.04 -6.40
C ILE A 113 -9.85 -5.11 -6.28
N SER A 114 -10.44 -4.26 -5.43
CA SER A 114 -11.89 -4.09 -5.35
C SER A 114 -12.38 -3.20 -6.50
N ASN A 115 -13.34 -3.66 -7.29
CA ASN A 115 -13.92 -2.93 -8.42
C ASN A 115 -15.38 -2.63 -8.13
N GLU A 116 -15.69 -1.37 -7.79
CA GLU A 116 -16.99 -0.96 -7.23
C GLU A 116 -18.12 -1.20 -8.22
N ASP A 117 -17.98 -0.71 -9.45
CA ASP A 117 -19.04 -0.76 -10.48
C ASP A 117 -19.28 -2.17 -11.04
N ASP A 118 -18.28 -3.03 -11.03
CA ASP A 118 -18.38 -4.39 -11.53
C ASP A 118 -18.82 -5.42 -10.49
N ALA A 119 -18.86 -5.05 -9.19
CA ALA A 119 -19.08 -5.96 -8.07
C ALA A 119 -18.10 -7.15 -8.06
N LEU A 120 -16.84 -6.89 -8.39
CA LEU A 120 -15.77 -7.88 -8.55
C LEU A 120 -14.57 -7.57 -7.68
N VAL A 121 -13.79 -8.62 -7.38
CA VAL A 121 -12.37 -8.51 -7.03
C VAL A 121 -11.54 -9.01 -8.19
N THR A 122 -10.72 -8.14 -8.78
CA THR A 122 -9.75 -8.52 -9.82
C THR A 122 -8.43 -8.89 -9.18
N VAL A 123 -7.88 -10.05 -9.57
CA VAL A 123 -6.57 -10.54 -9.09
C VAL A 123 -5.56 -10.43 -10.22
N VAL A 124 -4.45 -9.73 -9.97
CA VAL A 124 -3.45 -9.40 -11.00
C VAL A 124 -2.07 -9.85 -10.58
N ASP A 125 -1.32 -10.44 -11.51
CA ASP A 125 0.11 -10.66 -11.40
C ASP A 125 0.86 -9.36 -11.75
N VAL A 126 1.39 -8.68 -10.74
CA VAL A 126 2.01 -7.35 -10.89
C VAL A 126 3.14 -7.32 -11.92
N PRO A 127 4.12 -8.27 -11.93
CA PRO A 127 5.21 -8.24 -12.89
C PRO A 127 4.79 -8.39 -14.35
N THR A 128 3.76 -9.18 -14.64
CA THR A 128 3.31 -9.47 -16.02
C THR A 128 2.10 -8.67 -16.45
N ALA A 129 1.42 -8.02 -15.50
CA ALA A 129 0.11 -7.37 -15.69
C ALA A 129 -0.98 -8.35 -16.21
N GLU A 130 -0.86 -9.64 -15.87
CA GLU A 130 -1.83 -10.65 -16.25
C GLU A 130 -2.96 -10.71 -15.21
N VAL A 131 -4.21 -10.71 -15.66
CA VAL A 131 -5.37 -10.98 -14.80
C VAL A 131 -5.42 -12.47 -14.51
N LEU A 132 -5.22 -12.85 -13.26
CA LEU A 132 -5.21 -14.24 -12.80
C LEU A 132 -6.62 -14.76 -12.51
N ALA A 133 -7.49 -13.89 -11.97
CA ALA A 133 -8.88 -14.22 -11.66
C ALA A 133 -9.74 -12.94 -11.57
N GLN A 134 -11.04 -13.13 -11.75
CA GLN A 134 -12.09 -12.18 -11.40
C GLN A 134 -13.10 -12.92 -10.53
N ILE A 135 -13.39 -12.38 -9.35
CA ILE A 135 -14.15 -13.05 -8.30
C ILE A 135 -15.39 -12.23 -8.01
N ASP A 136 -16.57 -12.80 -8.27
CA ASP A 136 -17.85 -12.16 -7.94
C ASP A 136 -17.96 -11.98 -6.42
N VAL A 137 -18.27 -10.76 -5.97
CA VAL A 137 -18.48 -10.40 -4.56
C VAL A 137 -19.81 -9.66 -4.39
N GLY A 138 -20.02 -8.98 -3.26
CA GLY A 138 -21.23 -8.18 -3.06
C GLY A 138 -21.18 -6.83 -3.79
N VAL A 139 -22.31 -6.13 -3.75
CA VAL A 139 -22.45 -4.81 -4.41
C VAL A 139 -21.64 -3.75 -3.67
N GLU A 140 -20.97 -2.89 -4.43
CA GLU A 140 -20.06 -1.84 -3.96
C GLU A 140 -18.92 -2.43 -3.11
N PRO A 141 -18.01 -3.25 -3.71
CA PRO A 141 -16.83 -3.71 -3.03
C PRO A 141 -15.83 -2.56 -2.81
N GLU A 142 -15.53 -2.28 -1.55
CA GLU A 142 -14.71 -1.15 -1.12
C GLU A 142 -13.35 -1.60 -0.56
N GLY A 143 -13.35 -2.15 0.65
CA GLY A 143 -12.12 -2.50 1.35
C GLY A 143 -11.50 -3.81 0.86
N MET A 144 -10.18 -3.89 0.97
CA MET A 144 -9.40 -5.07 0.60
C MET A 144 -8.29 -5.30 1.62
N ALA A 145 -8.08 -6.52 2.08
CA ALA A 145 -6.93 -6.90 2.89
C ALA A 145 -6.47 -8.32 2.59
N VAL A 146 -5.17 -8.59 2.79
CA VAL A 146 -4.59 -9.94 2.72
C VAL A 146 -3.98 -10.29 4.07
N SER A 147 -4.22 -11.53 4.54
CA SER A 147 -3.67 -12.00 5.81
C SER A 147 -2.14 -12.02 5.80
N PRO A 148 -1.47 -11.81 6.95
CA PRO A 148 -0.01 -11.79 7.03
C PRO A 148 0.65 -13.10 6.58
N ASP A 149 -0.04 -14.23 6.71
CA ASP A 149 0.43 -15.54 6.23
C ASP A 149 0.12 -15.79 4.74
N GLY A 150 -0.58 -14.85 4.10
CA GLY A 150 -0.92 -14.88 2.68
C GLY A 150 -2.02 -15.87 2.29
N LYS A 151 -2.71 -16.53 3.24
CA LYS A 151 -3.71 -17.57 2.90
C LYS A 151 -5.07 -17.02 2.56
N TRP A 152 -5.41 -15.87 3.11
CA TRP A 152 -6.71 -15.27 2.98
C TRP A 152 -6.61 -13.86 2.40
N ALA A 153 -7.47 -13.57 1.47
CA ALA A 153 -7.83 -12.20 1.12
C ALA A 153 -9.27 -11.96 1.57
N VAL A 154 -9.58 -10.76 2.03
CA VAL A 154 -10.93 -10.36 2.40
C VAL A 154 -11.30 -9.08 1.68
N ASN A 155 -12.56 -9.03 1.22
CA ASN A 155 -13.17 -7.86 0.62
C ASN A 155 -14.41 -7.46 1.40
N THR A 156 -14.65 -6.17 1.56
CA THR A 156 -15.90 -5.64 2.15
C THR A 156 -16.79 -5.10 1.05
N SER A 157 -18.09 -5.38 1.12
CA SER A 157 -19.10 -4.83 0.21
C SER A 157 -20.05 -3.92 0.96
N GLU A 158 -20.03 -2.62 0.63
CA GLU A 158 -20.70 -1.56 1.36
C GLU A 158 -22.21 -1.74 1.37
N THR A 159 -22.82 -1.94 0.22
CA THR A 159 -24.29 -2.07 0.10
C THR A 159 -24.83 -3.39 0.60
N THR A 160 -24.09 -4.49 0.46
CA THR A 160 -24.54 -5.80 0.94
C THR A 160 -24.20 -6.08 2.38
N ASN A 161 -23.40 -5.23 3.05
CA ASN A 161 -22.96 -5.37 4.44
C ASN A 161 -22.24 -6.70 4.70
N MET A 162 -21.40 -7.11 3.78
CA MET A 162 -20.68 -8.39 3.82
C MET A 162 -19.17 -8.21 3.88
N LEU A 163 -18.53 -9.17 4.54
CA LEU A 163 -17.11 -9.48 4.38
C LEU A 163 -17.01 -10.80 3.62
N HIS A 164 -16.34 -10.75 2.47
CA HIS A 164 -16.13 -11.87 1.56
C HIS A 164 -14.75 -12.48 1.82
N TRP A 165 -14.69 -13.81 2.00
CA TRP A 165 -13.44 -14.54 2.23
C TRP A 165 -12.99 -15.25 0.97
N ILE A 166 -11.78 -14.97 0.54
CA ILE A 166 -11.15 -15.50 -0.67
C ILE A 166 -9.95 -16.35 -0.26
N ASP A 167 -9.91 -17.61 -0.72
CA ASP A 167 -8.72 -18.45 -0.61
C ASP A 167 -7.70 -18.01 -1.68
N THR A 168 -6.54 -17.52 -1.26
CA THR A 168 -5.52 -16.99 -2.17
C THR A 168 -4.82 -18.07 -2.99
N THR A 169 -4.94 -19.34 -2.61
CA THR A 169 -4.35 -20.47 -3.34
C THR A 169 -5.16 -20.81 -4.59
N THR A 170 -6.49 -20.69 -4.48
CA THR A 170 -7.43 -21.02 -5.58
C THR A 170 -8.01 -19.78 -6.25
N ASN A 171 -7.93 -18.60 -5.59
CA ASN A 171 -8.63 -17.38 -5.96
C ASN A 171 -10.16 -17.58 -6.03
N GLU A 172 -10.70 -18.37 -5.11
CA GLU A 172 -12.13 -18.63 -5.03
C GLU A 172 -12.74 -18.00 -3.77
N LEU A 173 -13.95 -17.48 -3.91
CA LEU A 173 -14.79 -17.06 -2.79
C LEU A 173 -15.22 -18.30 -2.01
N VAL A 174 -14.89 -18.36 -0.72
CA VAL A 174 -15.15 -19.54 0.12
C VAL A 174 -16.19 -19.31 1.22
N ASP A 175 -16.36 -18.08 1.68
CA ASP A 175 -17.33 -17.75 2.71
C ASP A 175 -17.74 -16.26 2.69
N ASN A 176 -18.86 -15.96 3.33
CA ASN A 176 -19.39 -14.60 3.47
C ASN A 176 -19.83 -14.38 4.93
N THR A 177 -19.31 -13.34 5.55
CA THR A 177 -19.69 -12.95 6.91
C THR A 177 -20.53 -11.68 6.87
N LEU A 178 -21.74 -11.73 7.42
CA LEU A 178 -22.56 -10.52 7.62
C LEU A 178 -21.90 -9.65 8.69
N VAL A 179 -21.66 -8.39 8.35
CA VAL A 179 -21.09 -7.38 9.26
C VAL A 179 -22.08 -6.21 9.45
N ASP A 180 -21.68 -5.19 10.18
CA ASP A 180 -22.52 -3.99 10.36
C ASP A 180 -22.57 -3.15 9.08
N GLN A 181 -23.41 -2.10 9.09
CA GLN A 181 -23.75 -1.32 7.92
C GLN A 181 -22.54 -0.58 7.34
N ARG A 182 -22.42 -0.61 6.01
CA ARG A 182 -21.45 0.13 5.21
C ARG A 182 -19.99 -0.15 5.60
N PRO A 183 -19.55 -1.41 5.62
CA PRO A 183 -18.16 -1.75 5.88
C PRO A 183 -17.28 -1.18 4.75
N ARG A 184 -16.19 -0.48 5.11
CA ARG A 184 -15.22 0.04 4.15
C ARG A 184 -13.85 -0.62 4.33
N PRO A 185 -12.96 -0.16 5.24
CA PRO A 185 -11.67 -0.81 5.38
C PRO A 185 -11.80 -2.16 6.09
N ALA A 186 -10.90 -3.08 5.74
CA ALA A 186 -10.64 -4.30 6.48
C ALA A 186 -9.14 -4.42 6.72
N GLU A 187 -8.73 -4.91 7.89
CA GLU A 187 -7.33 -5.13 8.23
C GLU A 187 -7.19 -6.41 9.05
N PHE A 188 -6.09 -7.13 8.83
CA PHE A 188 -5.67 -8.24 9.68
C PHE A 188 -4.70 -7.73 10.75
N THR A 189 -4.82 -8.27 11.97
CA THR A 189 -3.80 -8.07 13.00
C THR A 189 -2.54 -8.89 12.68
N HIS A 190 -1.41 -8.51 13.25
CA HIS A 190 -0.13 -9.20 13.01
C HIS A 190 0.10 -10.40 13.92
N ASP A 191 -0.81 -10.71 14.86
CA ASP A 191 -0.76 -11.79 15.85
C ASP A 191 -1.69 -12.97 15.52
#